data_010a7a12b596dcdeb52330c12c456e78
#
_entry.id   010a7a12b596dcdeb52330c12c456e78
#
_cell.length_a   1.000
_cell.length_b   1.000
_cell.length_c   1.000
_cell.angle_alpha   90.00
_cell.angle_beta   90.00
_cell.angle_gamma   90.00
#
_symmetry.space_group_name_H-M   'P 1'
#
loop_
_entity.id
_entity.type
_entity.pdbx_description
1 polymer ?
#
loop_
_entity_poly.entity_id
_entity_poly.type
_entity_poly.pdbx_seq_one_letter_code
_entity_poly.pdbx_strand_id
1 'polypeptide(L)'
;MAAITPTEGQRHLLERHLDELDVWNRRLNLTAVPRDRAWERHVEETLGLLAAAAVPAGAAVVDIGSGGGIPGVVVAVMRPDLTVTLIEADRRKAGFLIHIAGLLELGNITVAARRAEEMGGDPDHHERHDLVVSRATAPPPLLVELAMPLLRPGGTLWALVGDAPAAAGALGGRAGVRAWAAAPGILAVEKRAR
;
A
#
# COMPACT_ATOMS: atom_id res chain seq x y z
N MET A 1 -9.01 -16.35 10.58
CA MET A 1 -7.68 -15.72 10.57
C MET A 1 -7.53 -14.93 11.87
N ALA A 2 -6.35 -14.97 12.52
CA ALA A 2 -6.10 -14.20 13.73
C ALA A 2 -6.10 -12.70 13.40
N ALA A 3 -6.79 -11.88 14.21
CA ALA A 3 -6.76 -10.43 14.06
C ALA A 3 -5.34 -9.92 14.37
N ILE A 4 -4.81 -9.06 13.50
CA ILE A 4 -3.55 -8.36 13.75
C ILE A 4 -3.88 -7.17 14.66
N THR A 5 -3.29 -7.15 15.86
CA THR A 5 -3.52 -6.08 16.84
C THR A 5 -2.21 -5.32 17.06
N PRO A 6 -2.20 -3.98 16.93
CA PRO A 6 -1.02 -3.17 17.23
C PRO A 6 -0.62 -3.28 18.71
N THR A 7 0.68 -3.35 18.98
CA THR A 7 1.22 -3.09 20.31
C THR A 7 0.96 -1.64 20.72
N GLU A 8 1.15 -1.30 22.01
CA GLU A 8 1.00 0.10 22.48
C GLU A 8 1.93 1.06 21.72
N GLY A 9 3.19 0.68 21.52
CA GLY A 9 4.14 1.47 20.75
C GLY A 9 3.72 1.67 19.29
N GLN A 10 3.26 0.61 18.62
CA GLN A 10 2.75 0.70 17.24
C GLN A 10 1.50 1.58 17.17
N ARG A 11 0.58 1.44 18.14
CA ARG A 11 -0.60 2.31 18.22
C ARG A 11 -0.20 3.78 18.34
N HIS A 12 0.74 4.11 19.20
CA HIS A 12 1.25 5.47 19.37
C HIS A 12 1.82 6.04 18.05
N LEU A 13 2.65 5.26 17.33
CA LEU A 13 3.18 5.67 16.03
C LEU A 13 2.07 5.91 15.00
N LEU A 14 1.08 5.02 14.94
CA LEU A 14 -0.06 5.15 14.02
C LEU A 14 -0.92 6.37 14.33
N GLU A 15 -1.24 6.63 15.59
CA GLU A 15 -1.98 7.84 15.99
C GLU A 15 -1.22 9.10 15.61
N ARG A 16 0.09 9.13 15.86
CA ARG A 16 0.96 10.25 15.48
C ARG A 16 0.99 10.49 13.98
N HIS A 17 1.02 9.40 13.17
CA HIS A 17 0.87 9.51 11.72
C HIS A 17 -0.48 10.14 11.33
N LEU A 18 -1.59 9.69 11.93
CA LEU A 18 -2.91 10.20 11.62
C LEU A 18 -3.09 11.68 12.02
N ASP A 19 -2.46 12.11 13.11
CA ASP A 19 -2.48 13.52 13.54
C ASP A 19 -1.71 14.40 12.55
N GLU A 20 -0.52 13.99 12.14
CA GLU A 20 0.25 14.67 11.10
C GLU A 20 -0.49 14.69 9.76
N LEU A 21 -1.10 13.56 9.39
CA LEU A 21 -1.90 13.47 8.17
C LEU A 21 -3.04 14.52 8.18
N ASP A 22 -3.75 14.71 9.29
CA ASP A 22 -4.80 15.73 9.42
C ASP A 22 -4.24 17.15 9.27
N VAL A 23 -3.12 17.45 9.92
CA VAL A 23 -2.45 18.75 9.82
C VAL A 23 -2.05 19.08 8.38
N TRP A 24 -1.37 18.15 7.71
CA TRP A 24 -0.86 18.36 6.35
C TRP A 24 -1.99 18.29 5.30
N ASN A 25 -3.05 17.54 5.58
CA ASN A 25 -4.20 17.40 4.66
C ASN A 25 -4.86 18.73 4.31
N ARG A 26 -4.82 19.70 5.22
CA ARG A 26 -5.35 21.06 5.01
C ARG A 26 -4.69 21.79 3.83
N ARG A 27 -3.51 21.34 3.39
CA ARG A 27 -2.70 21.97 2.32
C ARG A 27 -2.45 21.07 1.12
N LEU A 28 -2.42 19.75 1.32
CA LEU A 28 -1.97 18.81 0.29
C LEU A 28 -3.06 17.89 -0.26
N ASN A 29 -4.28 17.87 0.31
CA ASN A 29 -5.34 16.94 -0.06
C ASN A 29 -4.85 15.48 -0.10
N LEU A 30 -4.34 15.01 1.05
CA LEU A 30 -3.76 13.67 1.21
C LEU A 30 -4.83 12.58 1.37
N THR A 31 -5.97 12.94 1.99
CA THR A 31 -7.09 12.05 2.23
C THR A 31 -8.43 12.81 2.26
N ALA A 32 -9.50 12.13 1.83
CA ALA A 32 -10.88 12.61 2.02
C ALA A 32 -11.53 12.08 3.33
N VAL A 33 -10.81 11.22 4.07
CA VAL A 33 -11.32 10.65 5.32
C VAL A 33 -11.08 11.62 6.46
N PRO A 34 -12.13 12.01 7.22
CA PRO A 34 -11.96 12.92 8.35
C PRO A 34 -11.23 12.23 9.51
N ARG A 35 -10.60 13.03 10.40
CA ARG A 35 -9.71 12.52 11.47
C ARG A 35 -10.42 11.54 12.42
N ASP A 36 -11.68 11.77 12.75
CA ASP A 36 -12.47 10.91 13.63
C ASP A 36 -12.77 9.51 13.04
N ARG A 37 -12.72 9.37 11.71
CA ARG A 37 -12.86 8.09 11.00
C ARG A 37 -11.54 7.51 10.54
N ALA A 38 -10.43 8.23 10.75
CA ALA A 38 -9.13 7.86 10.17
C ALA A 38 -8.59 6.53 10.72
N TRP A 39 -8.80 6.23 12.00
CA TRP A 39 -8.37 4.95 12.57
C TRP A 39 -9.05 3.78 11.87
N GLU A 40 -10.37 3.78 11.81
CA GLU A 40 -11.16 2.73 11.16
C GLU A 40 -10.76 2.58 9.68
N ARG A 41 -10.76 3.71 8.95
CA ARG A 41 -10.60 3.72 7.49
C ARG A 41 -9.16 3.57 7.00
N HIS A 42 -8.17 3.92 7.79
CA HIS A 42 -6.78 3.89 7.39
C HIS A 42 -6.01 2.76 8.08
N VAL A 43 -6.21 2.58 9.39
CA VAL A 43 -5.49 1.56 10.14
C VAL A 43 -6.21 0.21 10.05
N GLU A 44 -7.46 0.11 10.50
CA GLU A 44 -8.16 -1.18 10.59
C GLU A 44 -8.34 -1.85 9.22
N GLU A 45 -8.67 -1.09 8.16
CA GLU A 45 -8.75 -1.64 6.80
C GLU A 45 -7.38 -2.18 6.34
N THR A 46 -6.27 -1.49 6.66
CA THR A 46 -4.92 -1.98 6.34
C THR A 46 -4.55 -3.21 7.16
N LEU A 47 -4.93 -3.29 8.44
CA LEU A 47 -4.75 -4.49 9.25
C LEU A 47 -5.51 -5.68 8.68
N GLY A 48 -6.74 -5.45 8.19
CA GLY A 48 -7.53 -6.45 7.47
C GLY A 48 -6.82 -6.95 6.20
N LEU A 49 -6.22 -6.04 5.42
CA LEU A 49 -5.41 -6.39 4.26
C LEU A 49 -4.20 -7.24 4.66
N LEU A 50 -3.42 -6.82 5.65
CA LEU A 50 -2.24 -7.57 6.13
C LEU A 50 -2.60 -8.96 6.63
N ALA A 51 -3.72 -9.08 7.36
CA ALA A 51 -4.23 -10.37 7.84
C ALA A 51 -4.60 -11.31 6.67
N ALA A 52 -5.20 -10.76 5.60
CA ALA A 52 -5.59 -11.53 4.42
C ALA A 52 -4.40 -11.91 3.53
N ALA A 53 -3.41 -11.02 3.41
CA ALA A 53 -2.27 -11.20 2.50
C ALA A 53 -1.23 -12.23 2.97
N ALA A 54 -1.20 -12.57 4.27
CA ALA A 54 -0.23 -13.51 4.85
C ALA A 54 1.22 -13.22 4.40
N VAL A 55 1.64 -11.96 4.51
CA VAL A 55 2.92 -11.46 3.99
C VAL A 55 4.11 -12.18 4.63
N PRO A 56 5.04 -12.78 3.86
CA PRO A 56 6.23 -13.45 4.40
C PRO A 56 7.12 -12.50 5.19
N ALA A 57 7.90 -13.04 6.12
CA ALA A 57 8.93 -12.27 6.82
C ALA A 57 10.00 -11.79 5.85
N GLY A 58 10.47 -10.55 6.02
CA GLY A 58 11.51 -9.95 5.18
C GLY A 58 11.07 -9.59 3.76
N ALA A 59 9.76 -9.65 3.44
CA ALA A 59 9.27 -9.35 2.11
C ALA A 59 9.53 -7.89 1.68
N ALA A 60 9.79 -7.70 0.39
CA ALA A 60 9.88 -6.40 -0.25
C ALA A 60 8.48 -5.93 -0.69
N VAL A 61 8.03 -4.81 -0.15
CA VAL A 61 6.69 -4.23 -0.38
C VAL A 61 6.81 -2.90 -1.11
N VAL A 62 5.90 -2.67 -2.06
CA VAL A 62 5.72 -1.37 -2.72
C VAL A 62 4.31 -0.87 -2.47
N ASP A 63 4.17 0.41 -2.12
CA ASP A 63 2.90 1.12 -2.09
C ASP A 63 2.80 2.06 -3.29
N ILE A 64 1.87 1.81 -4.20
CA ILE A 64 1.68 2.61 -5.41
C ILE A 64 0.69 3.75 -5.13
N GLY A 65 1.15 5.00 -5.33
CA GLY A 65 0.36 6.19 -5.11
C GLY A 65 0.13 6.43 -3.62
N SER A 66 1.20 6.40 -2.85
CA SER A 66 1.18 6.38 -1.39
C SER A 66 0.48 7.58 -0.74
N GLY A 67 0.45 8.75 -1.38
CA GLY A 67 -0.30 9.94 -0.94
C GLY A 67 -0.08 10.31 0.51
N GLY A 68 -1.05 10.01 1.36
CA GLY A 68 -0.97 10.18 2.81
C GLY A 68 -0.25 9.04 3.56
N GLY A 69 0.40 8.13 2.86
CA GLY A 69 1.12 6.99 3.43
C GLY A 69 0.22 5.79 3.76
N ILE A 70 -0.95 5.70 3.13
CA ILE A 70 -1.91 4.62 3.38
C ILE A 70 -2.07 3.75 2.11
N PRO A 71 -1.78 2.45 2.17
CA PRO A 71 -1.51 1.64 3.38
C PRO A 71 -0.02 1.57 3.80
N GLY A 72 0.93 2.06 3.02
CA GLY A 72 2.37 1.79 3.13
C GLY A 72 3.00 2.11 4.49
N VAL A 73 2.71 3.28 5.09
CA VAL A 73 3.23 3.63 6.43
C VAL A 73 2.64 2.71 7.51
N VAL A 74 1.35 2.38 7.41
CA VAL A 74 0.72 1.43 8.36
C VAL A 74 1.39 0.06 8.25
N VAL A 75 1.65 -0.43 7.03
CA VAL A 75 2.39 -1.69 6.78
C VAL A 75 3.78 -1.63 7.44
N ALA A 76 4.53 -0.54 7.24
CA ALA A 76 5.89 -0.40 7.79
C ALA A 76 5.91 -0.38 9.32
N VAL A 77 4.96 0.29 9.97
CA VAL A 77 4.83 0.32 11.43
C VAL A 77 4.46 -1.06 11.98
N MET A 78 3.53 -1.74 11.32
CA MET A 78 3.03 -3.04 11.78
C MET A 78 4.01 -4.19 11.53
N ARG A 79 4.86 -4.04 10.50
CA ARG A 79 5.80 -5.07 10.05
C ARG A 79 7.18 -4.45 9.84
N PRO A 80 7.92 -4.17 10.92
CA PRO A 80 9.26 -3.58 10.85
C PRO A 80 10.29 -4.51 10.21
N ASP A 81 9.96 -5.79 10.03
CA ASP A 81 10.76 -6.77 9.31
C ASP A 81 10.68 -6.63 7.78
N LEU A 82 9.71 -5.90 7.24
CA LEU A 82 9.57 -5.68 5.80
C LEU A 82 10.38 -4.47 5.33
N THR A 83 10.78 -4.47 4.06
CA THR A 83 11.25 -3.25 3.37
C THR A 83 10.08 -2.65 2.58
N VAL A 84 9.77 -1.37 2.79
CA VAL A 84 8.61 -0.72 2.20
C VAL A 84 9.05 0.45 1.32
N THR A 85 8.75 0.40 0.03
CA THR A 85 8.97 1.50 -0.90
C THR A 85 7.65 2.23 -1.15
N LEU A 86 7.61 3.53 -0.84
CA LEU A 86 6.46 4.39 -1.09
C LEU A 86 6.66 5.14 -2.40
N ILE A 87 5.83 4.87 -3.42
CA ILE A 87 5.88 5.55 -4.71
C ILE A 87 4.83 6.66 -4.73
N GLU A 88 5.28 7.90 -4.91
CA GLU A 88 4.41 9.07 -5.01
C GLU A 88 4.96 10.07 -6.04
N ALA A 89 4.14 10.41 -7.05
CA ALA A 89 4.56 11.28 -8.15
C ALA A 89 4.52 12.78 -7.79
N ASP A 90 3.61 13.19 -6.89
CA ASP A 90 3.57 14.57 -6.40
C ASP A 90 4.69 14.80 -5.38
N ARG A 91 5.66 15.64 -5.75
CA ARG A 91 6.82 15.92 -4.90
C ARG A 91 6.48 16.50 -3.53
N ARG A 92 5.35 17.22 -3.40
CA ARG A 92 4.91 17.78 -2.11
C ARG A 92 4.40 16.68 -1.21
N LYS A 93 3.63 15.71 -1.76
CA LYS A 93 3.16 14.52 -1.04
C LYS A 93 4.34 13.60 -0.70
N ALA A 94 5.29 13.41 -1.62
CA ALA A 94 6.53 12.69 -1.33
C ALA A 94 7.33 13.35 -0.19
N GLY A 95 7.37 14.69 -0.14
CA GLY A 95 7.95 15.44 0.98
C GLY A 95 7.26 15.15 2.32
N PHE A 96 5.92 15.03 2.32
CA PHE A 96 5.17 14.58 3.51
C PHE A 96 5.57 13.17 3.93
N LEU A 97 5.70 12.23 2.98
CA LEU A 97 6.09 10.85 3.29
C LEU A 97 7.52 10.76 3.88
N ILE A 98 8.46 11.57 3.36
CA ILE A 98 9.82 11.68 3.92
C ILE A 98 9.76 12.25 5.35
N HIS A 99 8.94 13.29 5.58
CA HIS A 99 8.73 13.85 6.91
C HIS A 99 8.20 12.80 7.88
N ILE A 100 7.16 12.05 7.49
CA ILE A 100 6.56 10.99 8.33
C ILE A 100 7.56 9.87 8.62
N ALA A 101 8.31 9.39 7.63
CA ALA A 101 9.32 8.35 7.83
C ALA A 101 10.38 8.79 8.86
N GLY A 102 10.85 10.04 8.77
CA GLY A 102 11.79 10.60 9.74
C GLY A 102 11.19 10.85 11.12
N LEU A 103 9.97 11.42 11.18
CA LEU A 103 9.27 11.72 12.44
C LEU A 103 8.97 10.48 13.27
N LEU A 104 8.64 9.37 12.61
CA LEU A 104 8.31 8.09 13.24
C LEU A 104 9.52 7.14 13.33
N GLU A 105 10.70 7.60 12.90
CA GLU A 105 11.95 6.81 12.89
C GLU A 105 11.83 5.46 12.17
N LEU A 106 11.10 5.43 11.05
CA LEU A 106 10.84 4.22 10.27
C LEU A 106 12.01 3.93 9.31
N GLY A 107 13.03 3.25 9.80
CA GLY A 107 14.23 2.90 9.01
C GLY A 107 13.98 1.88 7.90
N ASN A 108 12.79 1.29 7.84
CA ASN A 108 12.38 0.31 6.83
C ASN A 108 11.57 0.92 5.66
N ILE A 109 11.48 2.27 5.59
CA ILE A 109 10.79 2.98 4.50
C ILE A 109 11.82 3.65 3.56
N THR A 110 11.58 3.50 2.26
CA THR A 110 12.19 4.30 1.20
C THR A 110 11.09 5.05 0.45
N VAL A 111 11.26 6.36 0.21
CA VAL A 111 10.30 7.17 -0.57
C VAL A 111 10.86 7.43 -1.96
N ALA A 112 10.11 7.02 -2.98
CA ALA A 112 10.41 7.26 -4.39
C ALA A 112 9.48 8.35 -4.95
N ALA A 113 10.01 9.56 -5.12
CA ALA A 113 9.29 10.70 -5.72
C ALA A 113 9.26 10.54 -7.26
N ARG A 114 8.62 9.48 -7.76
CA ARG A 114 8.58 9.06 -9.18
C ARG A 114 7.19 8.53 -9.55
N ARG A 115 6.93 8.39 -10.84
CA ARG A 115 5.78 7.66 -11.36
C ARG A 115 5.97 6.15 -11.23
N ALA A 116 4.89 5.40 -11.01
CA ALA A 116 4.94 3.93 -10.90
C ALA A 116 5.42 3.28 -12.21
N GLU A 117 5.05 3.85 -13.36
CA GLU A 117 5.48 3.41 -14.68
C GLU A 117 7.01 3.49 -14.85
N GLU A 118 7.61 4.58 -14.35
CA GLU A 118 9.06 4.77 -14.37
C GLU A 118 9.78 3.75 -13.49
N MET A 119 9.22 3.48 -12.31
CA MET A 119 9.74 2.47 -11.38
C MET A 119 9.66 1.06 -11.98
N GLY A 120 8.54 0.72 -12.62
CA GLY A 120 8.35 -0.57 -13.27
C GLY A 120 9.32 -0.84 -14.44
N GLY A 121 9.82 0.23 -15.07
CA GLY A 121 10.85 0.16 -16.11
C GLY A 121 12.29 0.19 -15.60
N ASP A 122 12.50 0.45 -14.30
CA ASP A 122 13.83 0.53 -13.68
C ASP A 122 14.34 -0.87 -13.32
N PRO A 123 15.53 -1.31 -13.82
CA PRO A 123 16.07 -2.63 -13.52
C PRO A 123 16.22 -2.95 -12.03
N ASP A 124 16.42 -1.94 -11.19
CA ASP A 124 16.55 -2.11 -9.74
C ASP A 124 15.22 -2.43 -9.04
N HIS A 125 14.10 -2.17 -9.73
CA HIS A 125 12.75 -2.39 -9.19
C HIS A 125 11.92 -3.39 -10.00
N HIS A 126 12.32 -3.66 -11.26
CA HIS A 126 11.59 -4.56 -12.15
C HIS A 126 11.60 -5.99 -11.63
N GLU A 127 10.41 -6.55 -11.38
CA GLU A 127 10.19 -7.91 -10.85
C GLU A 127 10.95 -8.21 -9.53
N ARG A 128 11.12 -7.20 -8.66
CA ARG A 128 11.87 -7.32 -7.41
C ARG A 128 11.01 -7.43 -6.16
N HIS A 129 9.72 -7.09 -6.24
CA HIS A 129 8.87 -6.97 -5.06
C HIS A 129 7.96 -8.19 -4.88
N ASP A 130 7.81 -8.61 -3.63
CA ASP A 130 6.92 -9.70 -3.22
C ASP A 130 5.47 -9.26 -3.21
N LEU A 131 5.25 -8.01 -2.81
CA LEU A 131 3.95 -7.45 -2.56
C LEU A 131 3.86 -6.02 -3.11
N VAL A 132 2.79 -5.74 -3.83
CA VAL A 132 2.33 -4.38 -4.10
C VAL A 132 1.07 -4.14 -3.29
N VAL A 133 1.01 -3.00 -2.61
CA VAL A 133 -0.20 -2.51 -1.95
C VAL A 133 -0.65 -1.21 -2.59
N SER A 134 -1.93 -0.89 -2.52
CA SER A 134 -2.45 0.40 -3.00
C SER A 134 -3.83 0.69 -2.43
N ARG A 135 -4.17 1.98 -2.38
CA ARG A 135 -5.52 2.46 -2.02
C ARG A 135 -5.97 3.56 -2.96
N ALA A 136 -7.09 3.33 -3.66
CA ALA A 136 -7.82 4.33 -4.46
C ALA A 136 -6.95 5.15 -5.44
N THR A 137 -5.81 4.60 -5.91
CA THR A 137 -4.85 5.32 -6.76
C THR A 137 -5.29 5.33 -8.22
N ALA A 138 -5.86 4.22 -8.69
CA ALA A 138 -6.28 4.02 -10.07
C ALA A 138 -7.41 2.98 -10.17
N PRO A 139 -8.18 2.95 -11.28
CA PRO A 139 -9.08 1.84 -11.56
C PRO A 139 -8.33 0.49 -11.58
N PRO A 140 -8.96 -0.62 -11.14
CA PRO A 140 -8.29 -1.91 -11.00
C PRO A 140 -7.50 -2.39 -12.23
N PRO A 141 -7.98 -2.25 -13.49
CA PRO A 141 -7.20 -2.64 -14.65
C PRO A 141 -5.88 -1.88 -14.80
N LEU A 142 -5.91 -0.56 -14.59
CA LEU A 142 -4.72 0.29 -14.66
C LEU A 142 -3.78 -0.01 -13.49
N LEU A 143 -4.32 -0.20 -12.28
CA LEU A 143 -3.51 -0.55 -11.12
C LEU A 143 -2.74 -1.87 -11.34
N VAL A 144 -3.36 -2.86 -11.98
CA VAL A 144 -2.68 -4.10 -12.36
C VAL A 144 -1.56 -3.84 -13.36
N GLU A 145 -1.77 -2.97 -14.36
CA GLU A 145 -0.72 -2.60 -15.32
C GLU A 145 0.50 -1.95 -14.64
N LEU A 146 0.25 -1.11 -13.66
CA LEU A 146 1.31 -0.46 -12.87
C LEU A 146 2.04 -1.43 -11.93
N ALA A 147 1.30 -2.39 -11.34
CA ALA A 147 1.84 -3.32 -10.35
C ALA A 147 2.64 -4.47 -10.98
N MET A 148 2.20 -5.00 -12.13
CA MET A 148 2.81 -6.20 -12.73
C MET A 148 4.29 -6.07 -13.04
N PRO A 149 4.83 -4.94 -13.55
CA PRO A 149 6.26 -4.79 -13.76
C PRO A 149 7.09 -4.79 -12.46
N LEU A 150 6.51 -4.40 -11.34
CA LEU A 150 7.18 -4.34 -10.04
C LEU A 150 7.20 -5.69 -9.33
N LEU A 151 6.15 -6.51 -9.54
CA LEU A 151 5.98 -7.80 -8.88
C LEU A 151 6.87 -8.88 -9.50
N ARG A 152 7.59 -9.63 -8.67
CA ARG A 152 8.22 -10.88 -9.09
C ARG A 152 7.17 -11.92 -9.52
N PRO A 153 7.53 -12.95 -10.31
CA PRO A 153 6.65 -14.08 -10.55
C PRO A 153 6.17 -14.71 -9.22
N GLY A 154 4.87 -14.93 -9.07
CA GLY A 154 4.24 -15.38 -7.82
C GLY A 154 4.00 -14.29 -6.78
N GLY A 155 4.46 -13.06 -7.03
CA GLY A 155 4.16 -11.90 -6.19
C GLY A 155 2.70 -11.45 -6.34
N THR A 156 2.21 -10.67 -5.39
CA THR A 156 0.78 -10.31 -5.29
C THR A 156 0.55 -8.81 -5.13
N LEU A 157 -0.49 -8.31 -5.80
CA LEU A 157 -1.07 -6.99 -5.54
C LEU A 157 -2.26 -7.15 -4.58
N TRP A 158 -2.30 -6.30 -3.55
CA TRP A 158 -3.41 -6.18 -2.62
C TRP A 158 -3.89 -4.73 -2.57
N ALA A 159 -5.13 -4.51 -2.96
CA ALA A 159 -5.68 -3.17 -3.07
C ALA A 159 -6.92 -3.00 -2.20
N LEU A 160 -6.98 -1.86 -1.50
CA LEU A 160 -8.20 -1.40 -0.83
C LEU A 160 -9.09 -0.71 -1.87
N VAL A 161 -10.26 -1.30 -2.15
CA VAL A 161 -11.21 -0.87 -3.17
C VAL A 161 -12.63 -0.78 -2.61
N GLY A 162 -13.52 -0.06 -3.29
CA GLY A 162 -14.92 0.06 -2.84
C GLY A 162 -15.71 -1.24 -3.03
N ASP A 163 -15.55 -1.90 -4.18
CA ASP A 163 -16.26 -3.14 -4.54
C ASP A 163 -15.25 -4.18 -5.06
N ALA A 164 -14.78 -5.05 -4.17
CA ALA A 164 -13.78 -6.06 -4.51
C ALA A 164 -14.31 -7.15 -5.47
N PRO A 165 -15.54 -7.67 -5.33
CA PRO A 165 -16.13 -8.57 -6.34
C PRO A 165 -16.19 -7.98 -7.74
N ALA A 166 -16.68 -6.74 -7.89
CA ALA A 166 -16.75 -6.07 -9.18
C ALA A 166 -15.34 -5.82 -9.76
N ALA A 167 -14.38 -5.40 -8.92
CA ALA A 167 -12.99 -5.20 -9.29
C ALA A 167 -12.33 -6.50 -9.77
N ALA A 168 -12.54 -7.61 -9.07
CA ALA A 168 -12.04 -8.93 -9.47
C ALA A 168 -12.70 -9.41 -10.78
N GLY A 169 -14.00 -9.19 -10.93
CA GLY A 169 -14.74 -9.50 -12.17
C GLY A 169 -14.21 -8.74 -13.39
N ALA A 170 -13.88 -7.45 -13.23
CA ALA A 170 -13.29 -6.62 -14.29
C ALA A 170 -11.89 -7.10 -14.74
N LEU A 171 -11.23 -7.91 -13.94
CA LEU A 171 -9.92 -8.52 -14.24
C LEU A 171 -10.03 -9.97 -14.72
N GLY A 172 -11.25 -10.52 -14.75
CA GLY A 172 -11.53 -11.90 -15.16
C GLY A 172 -11.01 -12.20 -16.58
N GLY A 173 -10.27 -13.30 -16.71
CA GLY A 173 -9.71 -13.70 -18.01
C GLY A 173 -8.46 -12.96 -18.47
N ARG A 174 -7.95 -11.98 -17.70
CA ARG A 174 -6.71 -11.28 -18.06
C ARG A 174 -5.51 -12.23 -17.99
N ALA A 175 -4.73 -12.29 -19.09
CA ALA A 175 -3.57 -13.17 -19.19
C ALA A 175 -2.50 -12.82 -18.12
N GLY A 176 -1.84 -13.84 -17.57
CA GLY A 176 -0.74 -13.67 -16.64
C GLY A 176 -1.13 -13.30 -15.21
N VAL A 177 -2.43 -13.14 -14.90
CA VAL A 177 -2.89 -12.83 -13.54
C VAL A 177 -4.03 -13.75 -13.08
N ARG A 178 -4.19 -13.84 -11.75
CA ARG A 178 -5.36 -14.40 -11.08
C ARG A 178 -5.87 -13.36 -10.10
N ALA A 179 -7.12 -12.94 -10.23
CA ALA A 179 -7.74 -11.94 -9.37
C ALA A 179 -8.89 -12.54 -8.57
N TRP A 180 -9.07 -12.11 -7.31
CA TRP A 180 -10.19 -12.51 -6.47
C TRP A 180 -10.49 -11.42 -5.41
N ALA A 181 -11.73 -11.40 -4.93
CA ALA A 181 -12.10 -10.65 -3.74
C ALA A 181 -11.65 -11.45 -2.51
N ALA A 182 -10.66 -10.95 -1.78
CA ALA A 182 -10.08 -11.64 -0.63
C ALA A 182 -10.89 -11.41 0.65
N ALA A 183 -11.50 -10.22 0.77
CA ALA A 183 -12.42 -9.83 1.85
C ALA A 183 -13.26 -8.63 1.36
N PRO A 184 -14.29 -8.19 2.10
CA PRO A 184 -14.99 -6.95 1.79
C PRO A 184 -14.00 -5.78 1.61
N GLY A 185 -14.07 -5.09 0.47
CA GLY A 185 -13.17 -3.98 0.15
C GLY A 185 -11.71 -4.36 -0.15
N ILE A 186 -11.34 -5.64 -0.22
CA ILE A 186 -9.97 -6.09 -0.48
C ILE A 186 -9.91 -6.93 -1.77
N LEU A 187 -9.30 -6.34 -2.79
CA LEU A 187 -8.94 -7.02 -4.04
C LEU A 187 -7.54 -7.62 -3.90
N ALA A 188 -7.40 -8.89 -4.29
CA ALA A 188 -6.11 -9.54 -4.45
C ALA A 188 -5.88 -9.96 -5.90
N VAL A 189 -4.65 -9.78 -6.39
CA VAL A 189 -4.22 -10.18 -7.74
C VAL A 189 -2.85 -10.83 -7.65
N GLU A 190 -2.74 -12.07 -8.09
CA GLU A 190 -1.49 -12.81 -8.18
C GLU A 190 -0.90 -12.70 -9.59
N LYS A 191 0.38 -12.40 -9.69
CA LYS A 191 1.16 -12.52 -10.93
C LYS A 191 1.55 -13.98 -11.12
N ARG A 192 1.00 -14.63 -12.14
CA ARG A 192 1.33 -16.02 -12.47
C ARG A 192 2.78 -16.14 -12.94
N ALA A 193 3.46 -17.20 -12.52
CA ALA A 193 4.72 -17.59 -13.12
C ALA A 193 4.51 -17.90 -14.61
N ARG A 194 5.47 -17.52 -15.45
CA ARG A 194 5.48 -17.86 -16.88
C ARG A 194 5.89 -19.32 -17.08
#